data_1eaf4d40f93bf4a05c2514fd9fe81116
#
_entry.id   1eaf4d40f93bf4a05c2514fd9fe81116
#
_cell.length_a   1.000
_cell.length_b   1.000
_cell.length_c   1.000
_cell.angle_alpha   90.00
_cell.angle_beta   90.00
_cell.angle_gamma   90.00
#
_symmetry.space_group_name_H-M   'P 1'
#
loop_
_entity.id
_entity.type
_entity.pdbx_description
1 polymer ?
#
loop_
_entity_poly.entity_id
_entity_poly.type
_entity_poly.pdbx_seq_one_letter_code
_entity_poly.pdbx_strand_id
1 'polypeptide(L)'
;MNILGVIKKMKFAIPYIYYYFCVFFGIFSSQTSKELKQITKLFFICLTVYFIGLRGFIEADWLVYYPVWELSPTLFDSFDDISTFLTTTFYEKGFAFFLILCKTILNDYLFVQFVVSIFTIICLDKFFSQYCKKYYYLAFCVFYLFGV
;
A
#
# COMPACT_ATOMS: atom_id res chain seq x y z
N MET A 1 24.00 -15.86 11.58
CA MET A 1 22.52 -15.82 11.61
C MET A 1 22.06 -15.67 10.17
N ASN A 2 21.28 -16.61 9.64
CA ASN A 2 20.93 -16.64 8.21
C ASN A 2 19.83 -15.60 7.92
N ILE A 3 20.20 -14.47 7.34
CA ILE A 3 19.32 -13.32 7.04
C ILE A 3 18.10 -13.77 6.22
N LEU A 4 18.28 -14.67 5.25
CA LEU A 4 17.19 -15.25 4.45
C LEU A 4 16.17 -16.02 5.31
N GLY A 5 16.63 -16.71 6.36
CA GLY A 5 15.75 -17.43 7.30
C GLY A 5 14.93 -16.48 8.18
N VAL A 6 15.49 -15.33 8.55
CA VAL A 6 14.78 -14.30 9.32
C VAL A 6 13.72 -13.61 8.45
N ILE A 7 14.05 -13.23 7.22
CA ILE A 7 13.12 -12.63 6.26
C ILE A 7 11.96 -13.59 5.96
N LYS A 8 12.24 -14.89 5.75
CA LYS A 8 11.21 -15.90 5.52
C LYS A 8 10.26 -16.06 6.72
N LYS A 9 10.78 -16.03 7.95
CA LYS A 9 9.96 -16.06 9.18
C LYS A 9 9.13 -14.79 9.35
N MET A 10 9.68 -13.62 9.06
CA MET A 10 8.95 -12.36 9.12
C MET A 10 7.78 -12.33 8.11
N LYS A 11 7.96 -12.86 6.90
CA LYS A 11 6.93 -12.93 5.86
C LYS A 11 5.67 -13.68 6.34
N PHE A 12 5.84 -14.74 7.17
CA PHE A 12 4.73 -15.47 7.75
C PHE A 12 4.13 -14.80 9.01
N ALA A 13 4.88 -13.98 9.71
CA ALA A 13 4.40 -13.33 10.93
C ALA A 13 3.54 -12.09 10.66
N ILE A 14 3.82 -11.34 9.60
CA ILE A 14 3.14 -10.08 9.27
C ILE A 14 1.61 -10.23 9.11
N PRO A 15 1.08 -11.23 8.36
CA PRO A 15 -0.36 -11.43 8.24
C PRO A 15 -1.06 -11.70 9.58
N TYR A 16 -0.40 -12.47 10.46
CA TYR A 16 -0.94 -12.75 11.80
C TYR A 16 -0.95 -11.51 12.69
N ILE A 17 0.12 -10.71 12.65
CA ILE A 17 0.18 -9.44 13.39
C ILE A 17 -0.94 -8.51 12.94
N TYR A 18 -1.14 -8.38 11.62
CA TYR A 18 -2.21 -7.55 11.08
C TYR A 18 -3.60 -8.08 11.42
N TYR A 19 -3.80 -9.41 11.42
CA TYR A 19 -5.04 -10.03 11.87
C TYR A 19 -5.39 -9.66 13.32
N TYR A 20 -4.46 -9.84 14.26
CA TYR A 20 -4.67 -9.46 15.66
C TYR A 20 -4.92 -7.97 15.83
N PHE A 21 -4.27 -7.15 15.04
CA PHE A 21 -4.48 -5.73 14.98
C PHE A 21 -5.93 -5.37 14.55
N CYS A 22 -6.45 -5.98 13.48
CA CYS A 22 -7.83 -5.79 13.03
C CYS A 22 -8.85 -6.24 14.10
N VAL A 23 -8.61 -7.38 14.74
CA VAL A 23 -9.46 -7.90 15.82
C VAL A 23 -9.46 -6.95 17.02
N PHE A 24 -8.28 -6.49 17.47
CA PHE A 24 -8.14 -5.53 18.56
C PHE A 24 -8.94 -4.23 18.29
N PHE A 25 -8.77 -3.64 17.11
CA PHE A 25 -9.50 -2.42 16.75
C PHE A 25 -11.00 -2.65 16.61
N GLY A 26 -11.41 -3.82 16.14
CA GLY A 26 -12.82 -4.21 16.08
C GLY A 26 -13.47 -4.25 17.46
N ILE A 27 -12.83 -4.91 18.41
CA ILE A 27 -13.30 -5.01 19.80
C ILE A 27 -13.28 -3.63 20.47
N PHE A 28 -12.17 -2.91 20.38
CA PHE A 28 -12.00 -1.60 20.99
C PHE A 28 -13.04 -0.60 20.47
N SER A 29 -13.25 -0.55 19.16
CA SER A 29 -14.24 0.34 18.54
C SER A 29 -15.68 0.01 18.96
N SER A 30 -16.00 -1.25 19.27
CA SER A 30 -17.34 -1.62 19.70
C SER A 30 -17.71 -1.07 21.09
N GLN A 31 -16.72 -0.83 21.94
CA GLN A 31 -16.89 -0.43 23.35
C GLN A 31 -16.75 1.08 23.58
N THR A 32 -16.42 1.87 22.54
CA THR A 32 -16.07 3.28 22.68
C THR A 32 -17.20 4.23 22.28
N SER A 33 -17.14 5.49 22.75
CA SER A 33 -18.05 6.57 22.36
C SER A 33 -17.93 6.93 20.86
N LYS A 34 -18.92 7.63 20.31
CA LYS A 34 -18.93 8.00 18.89
C LYS A 34 -17.70 8.81 18.45
N GLU A 35 -17.27 9.77 19.29
CA GLU A 35 -16.11 10.62 19.01
C GLU A 35 -14.81 9.81 18.99
N LEU A 36 -14.65 8.95 19.99
CA LEU A 36 -13.47 8.09 20.07
C LEU A 36 -13.42 7.07 18.94
N LYS A 37 -14.57 6.63 18.41
CA LYS A 37 -14.63 5.76 17.21
C LYS A 37 -14.02 6.41 15.98
N GLN A 38 -14.23 7.69 15.76
CA GLN A 38 -13.64 8.40 14.61
C GLN A 38 -12.11 8.47 14.72
N ILE A 39 -11.61 8.82 15.91
CA ILE A 39 -10.16 8.87 16.18
C ILE A 39 -9.54 7.47 16.01
N THR A 40 -10.18 6.45 16.58
CA THR A 40 -9.75 5.06 16.48
C THR A 40 -9.70 4.59 15.02
N LYS A 41 -10.72 4.94 14.22
CA LYS A 41 -10.77 4.64 12.80
C LYS A 41 -9.64 5.33 12.03
N LEU A 42 -9.40 6.62 12.28
CA LEU A 42 -8.31 7.35 11.64
C LEU A 42 -6.96 6.73 11.98
N PHE A 43 -6.74 6.42 13.24
CA PHE A 43 -5.49 5.77 13.68
C PHE A 43 -5.31 4.39 13.04
N PHE A 44 -6.37 3.59 12.94
CA PHE A 44 -6.37 2.32 12.23
C PHE A 44 -5.98 2.48 10.76
N ILE A 45 -6.56 3.47 10.06
CA ILE A 45 -6.24 3.77 8.66
C ILE A 45 -4.76 4.14 8.51
N CYS A 46 -4.24 5.05 9.34
CA CYS A 46 -2.83 5.45 9.31
C CYS A 46 -1.88 4.26 9.51
N LEU A 47 -2.18 3.41 10.49
CA LEU A 47 -1.39 2.19 10.71
C LEU A 47 -1.51 1.19 9.56
N THR A 48 -2.68 1.05 8.94
CA THR A 48 -2.86 0.19 7.77
C THR A 48 -2.03 0.68 6.58
N VAL A 49 -2.05 1.99 6.31
CA VAL A 49 -1.18 2.61 5.28
C VAL A 49 0.29 2.33 5.59
N TYR A 50 0.71 2.49 6.84
CA TYR A 50 2.08 2.20 7.25
C TYR A 50 2.45 0.72 7.01
N PHE A 51 1.61 -0.23 7.44
CA PHE A 51 1.86 -1.67 7.25
C PHE A 51 1.91 -2.08 5.78
N ILE A 52 1.01 -1.55 4.95
CA ILE A 52 0.93 -1.91 3.53
C ILE A 52 1.94 -1.12 2.71
N GLY A 53 2.10 0.17 2.97
CA GLY A 53 2.94 1.06 2.17
C GLY A 53 4.44 0.89 2.42
N LEU A 54 4.84 0.49 3.62
CA LEU A 54 6.26 0.32 3.99
C LEU A 54 6.68 -1.17 4.08
N ARG A 55 5.89 -2.08 3.50
CA ARG A 55 6.25 -3.51 3.46
C ARG A 55 7.52 -3.82 2.65
N GLY A 56 8.01 -2.86 1.86
CA GLY A 56 9.25 -2.97 1.10
C GLY A 56 9.19 -4.03 -0.01
N PHE A 57 10.33 -4.65 -0.29
CA PHE A 57 10.51 -5.65 -1.36
C PHE A 57 10.05 -7.08 -0.97
N ILE A 58 8.94 -7.21 -0.24
CA ILE A 58 8.53 -8.50 0.34
C ILE A 58 7.68 -9.32 -0.65
N GLU A 59 6.98 -8.69 -1.60
CA GLU A 59 6.08 -9.35 -2.54
C GLU A 59 6.66 -9.46 -3.95
N ALA A 60 6.08 -10.39 -4.74
CA ALA A 60 6.54 -10.67 -6.10
C ALA A 60 6.42 -9.46 -7.05
N ASP A 61 5.48 -8.56 -6.77
CA ASP A 61 5.17 -7.41 -7.61
C ASP A 61 6.36 -6.45 -7.79
N TRP A 62 7.22 -6.31 -6.78
CA TRP A 62 8.39 -5.45 -6.92
C TRP A 62 9.38 -5.96 -8.01
N LEU A 63 9.45 -7.27 -8.23
CA LEU A 63 10.28 -7.84 -9.29
C LEU A 63 9.85 -7.38 -10.68
N VAL A 64 8.58 -7.03 -10.83
CA VAL A 64 8.00 -6.57 -12.10
C VAL A 64 8.01 -5.05 -12.20
N TYR A 65 7.62 -4.34 -11.16
CA TYR A 65 7.46 -2.88 -11.20
C TYR A 65 8.74 -2.09 -10.90
N TYR A 66 9.64 -2.64 -10.08
CA TYR A 66 10.89 -1.96 -9.73
C TYR A 66 11.78 -1.70 -10.94
N PRO A 67 12.05 -2.68 -11.85
CA PRO A 67 12.86 -2.43 -13.03
C PRO A 67 12.27 -1.34 -13.93
N VAL A 68 10.95 -1.29 -14.06
CA VAL A 68 10.27 -0.27 -14.86
C VAL A 68 10.39 1.11 -14.21
N TRP A 69 10.26 1.19 -12.89
CA TRP A 69 10.50 2.44 -12.17
C TRP A 69 11.97 2.88 -12.27
N GLU A 70 12.92 1.96 -12.19
CA GLU A 70 14.35 2.26 -12.34
C GLU A 70 14.66 2.87 -13.70
N LEU A 71 14.04 2.35 -14.76
CA LEU A 71 14.18 2.84 -16.13
C LEU A 71 13.33 4.08 -16.44
N SER A 72 12.36 4.44 -15.59
CA SER A 72 11.51 5.60 -15.85
C SER A 72 12.32 6.89 -15.78
N PRO A 73 12.10 7.84 -16.72
CA PRO A 73 12.66 9.19 -16.63
C PRO A 73 11.99 10.01 -15.52
N THR A 74 12.54 11.16 -15.22
CA THR A 74 11.93 12.22 -14.42
C THR A 74 11.30 13.27 -15.32
N LEU A 75 10.48 14.18 -14.78
CA LEU A 75 9.94 15.31 -15.56
C LEU A 75 11.02 16.33 -15.99
N PHE A 76 12.22 16.25 -15.42
CA PHE A 76 13.34 17.11 -15.76
C PHE A 76 14.18 16.56 -16.90
N ASP A 77 13.97 15.31 -17.29
CA ASP A 77 14.66 14.67 -18.42
C ASP A 77 14.10 15.17 -19.78
N SER A 78 14.71 14.81 -20.89
CA SER A 78 14.30 15.28 -22.21
C SER A 78 12.89 14.81 -22.56
N PHE A 79 12.19 15.62 -23.36
CA PHE A 79 10.85 15.25 -23.84
C PHE A 79 10.87 13.93 -24.65
N ASP A 80 11.97 13.70 -25.38
CA ASP A 80 12.15 12.49 -26.17
C ASP A 80 12.28 11.25 -25.27
N ASP A 81 12.98 11.32 -24.15
CA ASP A 81 13.09 10.23 -23.18
C ASP A 81 11.74 9.91 -22.56
N ILE A 82 10.99 10.92 -22.15
CA ILE A 82 9.63 10.77 -21.58
C ILE A 82 8.70 10.14 -22.64
N SER A 83 8.70 10.65 -23.85
CA SER A 83 7.87 10.14 -24.96
C SER A 83 8.22 8.70 -25.31
N THR A 84 9.51 8.39 -25.38
CA THR A 84 10.01 7.04 -25.65
C THR A 84 9.59 6.07 -24.53
N PHE A 85 9.76 6.44 -23.28
CA PHE A 85 9.32 5.62 -22.14
C PHE A 85 7.81 5.35 -22.17
N LEU A 86 6.98 6.38 -22.42
CA LEU A 86 5.52 6.25 -22.49
C LEU A 86 5.03 5.41 -23.66
N THR A 87 5.82 5.32 -24.75
CA THR A 87 5.47 4.52 -25.95
C THR A 87 6.00 3.10 -25.90
N THR A 88 7.14 2.87 -25.26
CA THR A 88 7.80 1.56 -25.21
C THR A 88 7.40 0.72 -24.00
N THR A 89 6.92 1.36 -22.93
CA THR A 89 6.52 0.63 -21.71
C THR A 89 5.28 -0.22 -21.95
N PHE A 90 5.28 -1.43 -21.38
CA PHE A 90 4.15 -2.38 -21.45
C PHE A 90 2.94 -1.95 -20.62
N TYR A 91 3.12 -1.02 -19.71
CA TYR A 91 2.08 -0.57 -18.78
C TYR A 91 1.20 0.51 -19.39
N GLU A 92 0.01 0.66 -18.81
CA GLU A 92 -0.90 1.75 -19.17
C GLU A 92 -0.19 3.10 -19.03
N LYS A 93 -0.39 3.97 -20.02
CA LYS A 93 0.26 5.30 -20.08
C LYS A 93 0.02 6.13 -18.82
N GLY A 94 -1.16 5.98 -18.18
CA GLY A 94 -1.47 6.66 -16.92
C GLY A 94 -0.59 6.19 -15.77
N PHE A 95 -0.34 4.88 -15.67
CA PHE A 95 0.55 4.33 -14.64
C PHE A 95 2.01 4.70 -14.92
N ALA A 96 2.46 4.62 -16.17
CA ALA A 96 3.80 5.05 -16.55
C ALA A 96 4.05 6.53 -16.22
N PHE A 97 3.09 7.40 -16.51
CA PHE A 97 3.17 8.82 -16.14
C PHE A 97 3.18 9.03 -14.62
N PHE A 98 2.39 8.25 -13.88
CA PHE A 98 2.40 8.26 -12.42
C PHE A 98 3.79 7.89 -11.85
N LEU A 99 4.49 6.89 -12.43
CA LEU A 99 5.85 6.54 -12.03
C LEU A 99 6.83 7.70 -12.25
N ILE A 100 6.74 8.39 -13.40
CA ILE A 100 7.55 9.58 -13.71
C ILE A 100 7.32 10.67 -12.65
N LEU A 101 6.07 10.95 -12.30
CA LEU A 101 5.71 11.93 -11.27
C LEU A 101 6.30 11.56 -9.90
N CYS A 102 6.10 10.32 -9.48
CA CYS A 102 6.63 9.86 -8.19
C CYS A 102 8.17 9.95 -8.14
N LYS A 103 8.85 9.53 -9.22
CA LYS A 103 10.31 9.59 -9.31
C LYS A 103 10.84 11.03 -9.31
N THR A 104 10.08 11.94 -9.89
CA THR A 104 10.42 13.37 -9.90
C THR A 104 10.33 13.99 -8.49
N ILE A 105 9.33 13.58 -7.68
CA ILE A 105 9.13 14.09 -6.33
C ILE A 105 10.15 13.48 -5.37
N LEU A 106 10.30 12.17 -5.40
CA LEU A 106 11.21 11.42 -4.56
C LEU A 106 11.74 10.21 -5.32
N ASN A 107 13.06 10.19 -5.54
CA ASN A 107 13.75 9.11 -6.24
C ASN A 107 13.91 7.88 -5.32
N ASP A 108 12.79 7.38 -4.79
CA ASP A 108 12.72 6.19 -3.95
C ASP A 108 11.47 5.38 -4.34
N TYR A 109 11.66 4.10 -4.65
CA TYR A 109 10.55 3.21 -5.00
C TYR A 109 9.56 2.98 -3.85
N LEU A 110 10.02 3.04 -2.61
CA LEU A 110 9.12 2.96 -1.44
C LEU A 110 8.09 4.08 -1.43
N PHE A 111 8.44 5.26 -1.97
CA PHE A 111 7.49 6.36 -2.12
C PHE A 111 6.35 6.02 -3.06
N VAL A 112 6.62 5.33 -4.18
CA VAL A 112 5.59 4.84 -5.11
C VAL A 112 4.62 3.90 -4.37
N GLN A 113 5.17 2.91 -3.65
CA GLN A 113 4.37 1.97 -2.87
C GLN A 113 3.51 2.68 -1.82
N PHE A 114 4.08 3.65 -1.14
CA PHE A 114 3.39 4.42 -0.12
C PHE A 114 2.22 5.23 -0.69
N VAL A 115 2.43 5.93 -1.81
CA VAL A 115 1.38 6.71 -2.49
C VAL A 115 0.25 5.80 -2.98
N VAL A 116 0.58 4.67 -3.64
CA VAL A 116 -0.42 3.69 -4.09
C VAL A 116 -1.23 3.15 -2.90
N SER A 117 -0.55 2.86 -1.78
CA SER A 117 -1.22 2.36 -0.57
C SER A 117 -2.19 3.37 0.01
N ILE A 118 -1.84 4.66 0.05
CA ILE A 118 -2.74 5.73 0.50
C ILE A 118 -4.01 5.74 -0.35
N PHE A 119 -3.90 5.77 -1.68
CA PHE A 119 -5.06 5.77 -2.57
C PHE A 119 -5.92 4.53 -2.39
N THR A 120 -5.31 3.35 -2.35
CA THR A 120 -6.00 2.08 -2.14
C THR A 120 -6.78 2.08 -0.83
N ILE A 121 -6.14 2.47 0.27
CA ILE A 121 -6.77 2.47 1.60
C ILE A 121 -7.89 3.50 1.70
N ILE A 122 -7.76 4.68 1.08
CA ILE A 122 -8.84 5.68 1.03
C ILE A 122 -10.06 5.12 0.26
N CYS A 123 -9.84 4.45 -0.87
CA CYS A 123 -10.92 3.82 -1.63
C CYS A 123 -11.59 2.70 -0.82
N LEU A 124 -10.80 1.84 -0.18
CA LEU A 124 -11.30 0.76 0.67
C LEU A 124 -12.03 1.28 1.91
N ASP A 125 -11.54 2.36 2.54
CA ASP A 125 -12.22 2.98 3.67
C ASP A 125 -13.64 3.44 3.28
N LYS A 126 -13.77 4.15 2.16
CA LYS A 126 -15.07 4.59 1.66
C LYS A 126 -15.99 3.38 1.37
N PHE A 127 -15.45 2.39 0.67
CA PHE A 127 -16.20 1.18 0.32
C PHE A 127 -16.65 0.41 1.56
N PHE A 128 -15.75 0.07 2.48
CA PHE A 128 -16.08 -0.71 3.67
C PHE A 128 -16.94 0.07 4.68
N SER A 129 -16.77 1.39 4.77
CA SER A 129 -17.65 2.23 5.60
C SER A 129 -19.08 2.25 5.09
N GLN A 130 -19.28 2.17 3.79
CA GLN A 130 -20.60 2.16 3.17
C GLN A 130 -21.27 0.79 3.23
N TYR A 131 -20.54 -0.26 2.86
CA TYR A 131 -21.09 -1.60 2.63
C TYR A 131 -20.87 -2.58 3.78
N CYS A 132 -19.77 -2.46 4.51
CA CYS A 132 -19.40 -3.43 5.55
C CYS A 132 -19.60 -2.91 6.99
N LYS A 133 -20.15 -1.74 7.19
CA LYS A 133 -20.44 -1.05 8.49
C LYS A 133 -20.02 -1.82 9.76
N LYS A 134 -20.79 -2.84 10.15
CA LYS A 134 -20.57 -3.66 11.36
C LYS A 134 -19.28 -4.48 11.30
N TYR A 135 -18.86 -4.88 10.10
CA TYR A 135 -17.71 -5.76 9.84
C TYR A 135 -16.53 -5.01 9.24
N TYR A 136 -16.49 -3.69 9.41
CA TYR A 136 -15.49 -2.81 8.80
C TYR A 136 -14.04 -3.31 8.98
N TYR A 137 -13.62 -3.56 10.22
CA TYR A 137 -12.24 -4.01 10.51
C TYR A 137 -11.97 -5.44 10.00
N LEU A 138 -12.98 -6.30 10.04
CA LEU A 138 -12.89 -7.65 9.48
C LEU A 138 -12.75 -7.62 7.96
N ALA A 139 -13.45 -6.69 7.28
CA ALA A 139 -13.31 -6.51 5.84
C ALA A 139 -11.90 -6.11 5.42
N PHE A 140 -11.24 -5.23 6.18
CA PHE A 140 -9.82 -4.92 5.98
C PHE A 140 -8.92 -6.13 6.21
N CYS A 141 -9.21 -6.94 7.24
CA CYS A 141 -8.46 -8.16 7.50
C CYS A 141 -8.55 -9.14 6.33
N VAL A 142 -9.76 -9.40 5.83
CA VAL A 142 -9.99 -10.29 4.68
C VAL A 142 -9.30 -9.74 3.43
N PHE A 143 -9.44 -8.45 3.16
CA PHE A 143 -8.76 -7.81 2.03
C PHE A 143 -7.24 -8.01 2.12
N TYR A 144 -6.64 -7.78 3.28
CA TYR A 144 -5.20 -7.93 3.45
C TYR A 144 -4.73 -9.39 3.28
N LEU A 145 -5.51 -10.36 3.75
CA LEU A 145 -5.14 -11.79 3.67
C LEU A 145 -5.27 -12.36 2.25
N PHE A 146 -6.20 -11.85 1.44
CA PHE A 146 -6.55 -12.43 0.14
C PHE A 146 -6.38 -11.47 -1.04
N GLY A 147 -6.22 -10.19 -0.83
CA GLY A 147 -6.21 -9.15 -1.85
C GLY A 147 -4.88 -8.40 -2.01
N VAL A 148 -3.90 -8.75 -1.18
CA VAL A 148 -2.58 -8.06 -1.20
C VAL A 148 -1.46 -9.07 -1.42
#